data_a137a36ea69de931e6c67ea25a91b225
#
_entry.id   a137a36ea69de931e6c67ea25a91b225
#
_cell.length_a   1.000
_cell.length_b   1.000
_cell.length_c   1.000
_cell.angle_alpha   90.00
_cell.angle_beta   90.00
_cell.angle_gamma   90.00
#
_symmetry.space_group_name_H-M   'P 1'
#
loop_
_entity.id
_entity.type
_entity.pdbx_description
1 polymer ?
#
loop_
_entity_poly.entity_id
_entity_poly.type
_entity_poly.pdbx_seq_one_letter_code
_entity_poly.pdbx_strand_id
1 'polypeptide(L)'
;MGGTNCMKLSIKEIGTKIGYVMQNPNQMIVKDIIADEVHLALTLNGFTQEEIDKRVSNTLKMCNLYSMRNWPVSVLSYGQRKRVTIAAILALQPEIIILDEPTAGQDYHRYTEIMSFLEDLNRNYNITILFITHDMHLAIEYTDRAIVFADSKCIADDYVFKVLSNSKIIEQANLKQTSLVTLARQAGIEPEAFIRHFIETEREERAHGHE
;
A
#
# COMPACT_ATOMS: atom_id res chain seq x y z
N MET A 1 15.07 -6.89 5.33
CA MET A 1 14.19 -7.55 6.28
C MET A 1 15.03 -7.95 7.48
N GLY A 2 14.98 -7.19 8.55
CA GLY A 2 15.76 -7.47 9.76
C GLY A 2 17.22 -7.83 9.52
N GLY A 3 17.90 -7.24 8.53
CA GLY A 3 19.28 -7.56 8.14
C GLY A 3 19.48 -8.84 7.31
N THR A 4 18.42 -9.60 6.99
CA THR A 4 18.52 -10.82 6.19
C THR A 4 18.48 -10.50 4.70
N ASN A 5 19.47 -11.02 3.94
CA ASN A 5 19.49 -10.88 2.49
C ASN A 5 18.43 -11.79 1.85
N CYS A 6 17.43 -11.20 1.19
CA CYS A 6 16.32 -11.92 0.55
C CYS A 6 16.76 -12.92 -0.52
N MET A 7 17.90 -12.70 -1.17
CA MET A 7 18.46 -13.62 -2.15
C MET A 7 18.86 -15.00 -1.58
N LYS A 8 18.91 -15.11 -0.24
CA LYS A 8 19.22 -16.37 0.46
C LYS A 8 17.98 -17.08 0.96
N LEU A 9 16.80 -16.49 0.81
CA LEU A 9 15.53 -17.03 1.26
C LEU A 9 14.84 -17.79 0.14
N SER A 10 14.16 -18.88 0.49
CA SER A 10 13.22 -19.55 -0.41
C SER A 10 12.00 -18.67 -0.69
N ILE A 11 11.30 -18.92 -1.79
CA ILE A 11 10.04 -18.24 -2.14
C ILE A 11 9.02 -18.37 -0.99
N LYS A 12 8.96 -19.54 -0.35
CA LYS A 12 8.07 -19.76 0.80
C LYS A 12 8.42 -18.84 1.98
N GLU A 13 9.69 -18.72 2.34
CA GLU A 13 10.14 -17.85 3.42
C GLU A 13 9.91 -16.37 3.10
N ILE A 14 10.09 -15.97 1.83
CA ILE A 14 9.75 -14.62 1.38
C ILE A 14 8.25 -14.38 1.53
N GLY A 15 7.41 -15.32 1.07
CA GLY A 15 5.95 -15.22 1.10
C GLY A 15 5.34 -15.15 2.50
N THR A 16 6.05 -15.60 3.56
CA THR A 16 5.61 -15.39 4.95
C THR A 16 5.93 -13.99 5.47
N LYS A 17 6.88 -13.29 4.86
CA LYS A 17 7.36 -11.97 5.31
C LYS A 17 6.86 -10.82 4.46
N ILE A 18 6.64 -11.07 3.17
CA ILE A 18 6.16 -10.08 2.19
C ILE A 18 4.82 -10.54 1.64
N GLY A 19 3.80 -9.72 1.85
CA GLY A 19 2.53 -9.85 1.17
C GLY A 19 2.53 -9.06 -0.13
N TYR A 20 1.98 -9.61 -1.20
CA TYR A 20 1.80 -8.92 -2.48
C TYR A 20 0.32 -8.84 -2.83
N VAL A 21 -0.17 -7.64 -3.08
CA VAL A 21 -1.57 -7.36 -3.45
C VAL A 21 -1.61 -6.84 -4.86
N MET A 22 -2.21 -7.61 -5.75
CA MET A 22 -2.34 -7.27 -7.18
C MET A 22 -3.29 -6.09 -7.38
N GLN A 23 -3.15 -5.40 -8.52
CA GLN A 23 -4.02 -4.31 -8.93
C GLN A 23 -5.50 -4.72 -8.93
N ASN A 24 -5.85 -5.84 -9.56
CA ASN A 24 -7.21 -6.34 -9.64
C ASN A 24 -7.49 -7.39 -8.56
N PRO A 25 -8.34 -7.10 -7.55
CA PRO A 25 -8.64 -8.03 -6.47
C PRO A 25 -9.32 -9.33 -6.96
N ASN A 26 -10.04 -9.28 -8.09
CA ASN A 26 -10.72 -10.48 -8.62
C ASN A 26 -9.74 -11.56 -9.12
N GLN A 27 -8.48 -11.23 -9.35
CA GLN A 27 -7.45 -12.19 -9.73
C GLN A 27 -6.85 -12.93 -8.52
N MET A 28 -7.09 -12.43 -7.31
CA MET A 28 -6.57 -12.99 -6.07
C MET A 28 -7.61 -13.81 -5.31
N ILE A 29 -8.89 -13.42 -5.39
CA ILE A 29 -9.97 -14.04 -4.62
C ILE A 29 -10.36 -15.35 -5.30
N VAL A 30 -10.33 -16.44 -4.53
CA VAL A 30 -10.64 -17.81 -5.00
C VAL A 30 -11.79 -18.46 -4.24
N LYS A 31 -12.23 -17.88 -3.10
CA LYS A 31 -13.35 -18.36 -2.31
C LYS A 31 -14.58 -17.47 -2.47
N ASP A 32 -15.74 -18.08 -2.33
CA ASP A 32 -17.01 -17.36 -2.46
C ASP A 32 -17.39 -16.58 -1.20
N ILE A 33 -16.91 -16.99 -0.02
CA ILE A 33 -17.21 -16.38 1.27
C ILE A 33 -15.98 -15.65 1.81
N ILE A 34 -16.20 -14.46 2.39
CA ILE A 34 -15.13 -13.59 2.89
C ILE A 34 -14.25 -14.30 3.94
N ALA A 35 -14.86 -14.95 4.93
CA ALA A 35 -14.10 -15.64 5.97
C ALA A 35 -13.30 -16.81 5.39
N ASP A 36 -13.84 -17.53 4.42
CA ASP A 36 -13.16 -18.67 3.79
C ASP A 36 -11.94 -18.21 2.97
N GLU A 37 -12.02 -17.05 2.33
CA GLU A 37 -10.88 -16.46 1.60
C GLU A 37 -9.71 -16.16 2.55
N VAL A 38 -9.98 -15.53 3.70
CA VAL A 38 -8.96 -15.22 4.70
C VAL A 38 -8.42 -16.49 5.39
N HIS A 39 -9.28 -17.49 5.57
CA HIS A 39 -8.93 -18.78 6.16
C HIS A 39 -7.97 -19.59 5.28
N LEU A 40 -8.13 -19.52 3.95
CA LEU A 40 -7.42 -20.35 2.98
C LEU A 40 -5.89 -20.26 3.14
N ALA A 41 -5.35 -19.06 3.21
CA ALA A 41 -3.91 -18.85 3.31
C ALA A 41 -3.31 -19.47 4.58
N LEU A 42 -4.03 -19.38 5.69
CA LEU A 42 -3.62 -19.95 6.99
C LEU A 42 -3.64 -21.48 6.94
N THR A 43 -4.68 -22.08 6.37
CA THR A 43 -4.78 -23.54 6.20
C THR A 43 -3.63 -24.10 5.36
N LEU A 44 -3.31 -23.44 4.23
CA LEU A 44 -2.21 -23.84 3.36
C LEU A 44 -0.82 -23.72 4.03
N ASN A 45 -0.70 -22.87 5.04
CA ASN A 45 0.53 -22.71 5.82
C ASN A 45 0.57 -23.63 7.06
N GLY A 46 -0.46 -24.47 7.29
CA GLY A 46 -0.44 -25.50 8.33
C GLY A 46 -0.70 -25.00 9.75
N PHE A 47 -1.38 -23.85 9.91
CA PHE A 47 -1.81 -23.35 11.22
C PHE A 47 -2.88 -24.28 11.82
N THR A 48 -2.94 -24.36 13.15
CA THR A 48 -4.00 -25.09 13.85
C THR A 48 -5.35 -24.37 13.70
N GLN A 49 -6.47 -25.10 13.85
CA GLN A 49 -7.79 -24.51 13.73
C GLN A 49 -8.02 -23.34 14.71
N GLU A 50 -7.54 -23.49 15.96
CA GLU A 50 -7.65 -22.44 16.96
C GLU A 50 -6.89 -21.15 16.57
N GLU A 51 -5.68 -21.30 16.03
CA GLU A 51 -4.89 -20.15 15.51
C GLU A 51 -5.57 -19.50 14.31
N ILE A 52 -6.11 -20.32 13.41
CA ILE A 52 -6.84 -19.85 12.23
C ILE A 52 -8.05 -19.00 12.65
N ASP A 53 -8.91 -19.53 13.51
CA ASP A 53 -10.12 -18.84 13.95
C ASP A 53 -9.79 -17.50 14.63
N LYS A 54 -8.76 -17.49 15.48
CA LYS A 54 -8.26 -16.28 16.12
C LYS A 54 -7.73 -15.25 15.11
N ARG A 55 -6.87 -15.68 14.17
CA ARG A 55 -6.27 -14.79 13.19
C ARG A 55 -7.30 -14.25 12.20
N VAL A 56 -8.19 -15.09 11.68
CA VAL A 56 -9.30 -14.68 10.79
C VAL A 56 -10.18 -13.64 11.47
N SER A 57 -10.62 -13.91 12.72
CA SER A 57 -11.45 -12.96 13.48
C SER A 57 -10.76 -11.61 13.66
N ASN A 58 -9.51 -11.61 14.07
CA ASN A 58 -8.75 -10.38 14.31
C ASN A 58 -8.52 -9.61 13.01
N THR A 59 -8.09 -10.28 11.95
CA THR A 59 -7.80 -9.65 10.67
C THR A 59 -9.06 -9.05 10.03
N LEU A 60 -10.20 -9.76 10.10
CA LEU A 60 -11.45 -9.23 9.59
C LEU A 60 -11.94 -8.00 10.37
N LYS A 61 -11.65 -7.93 11.67
CA LYS A 61 -11.92 -6.72 12.47
C LYS A 61 -11.01 -5.56 12.04
N MET A 62 -9.71 -5.80 11.89
CA MET A 62 -8.75 -4.80 11.39
C MET A 62 -9.17 -4.21 10.04
N CYS A 63 -9.72 -5.04 9.16
CA CYS A 63 -10.14 -4.64 7.82
C CYS A 63 -11.58 -4.11 7.74
N ASN A 64 -12.30 -3.98 8.87
CA ASN A 64 -13.71 -3.60 8.93
C ASN A 64 -14.64 -4.53 8.11
N LEU A 65 -14.31 -5.82 8.06
CA LEU A 65 -15.04 -6.86 7.33
C LEU A 65 -15.77 -7.86 8.24
N TYR A 66 -15.56 -7.79 9.56
CA TYR A 66 -16.04 -8.81 10.49
C TYR A 66 -17.57 -8.98 10.48
N SER A 67 -18.32 -7.91 10.37
CA SER A 67 -19.80 -7.95 10.29
C SER A 67 -20.31 -8.66 9.03
N MET A 68 -19.51 -8.62 7.95
CA MET A 68 -19.81 -9.21 6.65
C MET A 68 -19.11 -10.55 6.40
N ARG A 69 -18.46 -11.14 7.41
CA ARG A 69 -17.59 -12.32 7.25
C ARG A 69 -18.21 -13.53 6.56
N ASN A 70 -19.53 -13.69 6.71
CA ASN A 70 -20.30 -14.80 6.11
C ASN A 70 -20.97 -14.40 4.78
N TRP A 71 -20.70 -13.19 4.27
CA TRP A 71 -21.29 -12.73 3.01
C TRP A 71 -20.51 -13.26 1.81
N PRO A 72 -21.21 -13.47 0.69
CA PRO A 72 -20.54 -13.77 -0.57
C PRO A 72 -19.67 -12.59 -1.02
N VAL A 73 -18.47 -12.88 -1.50
CA VAL A 73 -17.56 -11.84 -2.06
C VAL A 73 -18.18 -11.14 -3.26
N SER A 74 -19.05 -11.84 -4.01
CA SER A 74 -19.72 -11.32 -5.21
C SER A 74 -20.58 -10.08 -4.96
N VAL A 75 -21.12 -9.90 -3.75
CA VAL A 75 -21.97 -8.73 -3.40
C VAL A 75 -21.15 -7.51 -2.96
N LEU A 76 -19.85 -7.66 -2.80
CA LEU A 76 -18.98 -6.57 -2.33
C LEU A 76 -18.67 -5.56 -3.43
N SER A 77 -18.50 -4.29 -3.03
CA SER A 77 -17.92 -3.25 -3.87
C SER A 77 -16.46 -3.59 -4.21
N TYR A 78 -15.90 -2.92 -5.22
CA TYR A 78 -14.49 -3.10 -5.60
C TYR A 78 -13.53 -2.80 -4.43
N GLY A 79 -13.74 -1.71 -3.71
CA GLY A 79 -12.93 -1.35 -2.54
C GLY A 79 -13.04 -2.37 -1.40
N GLN A 80 -14.23 -2.91 -1.15
CA GLN A 80 -14.42 -3.98 -0.17
C GLN A 80 -13.71 -5.26 -0.59
N ARG A 81 -13.75 -5.65 -1.88
CA ARG A 81 -12.96 -6.79 -2.39
C ARG A 81 -11.47 -6.56 -2.23
N LYS A 82 -10.97 -5.35 -2.47
CA LYS A 82 -9.57 -4.98 -2.21
C LYS A 82 -9.21 -5.18 -0.73
N ARG A 83 -10.09 -4.78 0.19
CA ARG A 83 -9.90 -5.05 1.63
C ARG A 83 -9.89 -6.55 1.96
N VAL A 84 -10.68 -7.37 1.26
CA VAL A 84 -10.65 -8.83 1.44
C VAL A 84 -9.30 -9.41 1.00
N THR A 85 -8.75 -9.00 -0.15
CA THR A 85 -7.43 -9.45 -0.58
C THR A 85 -6.33 -9.03 0.39
N ILE A 86 -6.41 -7.81 0.91
CA ILE A 86 -5.47 -7.33 1.94
C ILE A 86 -5.64 -8.15 3.24
N ALA A 87 -6.87 -8.45 3.66
CA ALA A 87 -7.13 -9.26 4.84
C ALA A 87 -6.55 -10.69 4.71
N ALA A 88 -6.70 -11.32 3.54
CA ALA A 88 -6.12 -12.65 3.30
C ALA A 88 -4.58 -12.65 3.47
N ILE A 89 -3.92 -11.59 3.03
CA ILE A 89 -2.47 -11.39 3.20
C ILE A 89 -2.11 -11.07 4.66
N LEU A 90 -2.85 -10.16 5.30
CA LEU A 90 -2.60 -9.73 6.69
C LEU A 90 -2.74 -10.86 7.70
N ALA A 91 -3.59 -11.85 7.44
CA ALA A 91 -3.76 -13.01 8.31
C ALA A 91 -2.45 -13.79 8.51
N LEU A 92 -1.53 -13.74 7.55
CA LEU A 92 -0.18 -14.32 7.64
C LEU A 92 0.78 -13.48 8.48
N GLN A 93 0.40 -12.24 8.84
CA GLN A 93 1.21 -11.29 9.60
C GLN A 93 2.54 -10.94 8.92
N PRO A 94 2.53 -10.47 7.68
CA PRO A 94 3.74 -10.08 6.96
C PRO A 94 4.38 -8.84 7.59
N GLU A 95 5.70 -8.70 7.44
CA GLU A 95 6.45 -7.49 7.83
C GLU A 95 6.25 -6.35 6.81
N ILE A 96 6.04 -6.72 5.54
CA ILE A 96 5.92 -5.78 4.41
C ILE A 96 4.72 -6.18 3.55
N ILE A 97 3.94 -5.19 3.12
CA ILE A 97 2.91 -5.38 2.10
C ILE A 97 3.26 -4.53 0.89
N ILE A 98 3.32 -5.17 -0.27
CA ILE A 98 3.47 -4.51 -1.56
C ILE A 98 2.10 -4.43 -2.22
N LEU A 99 1.67 -3.22 -2.59
CA LEU A 99 0.43 -2.99 -3.31
C LEU A 99 0.73 -2.47 -4.72
N ASP A 100 0.22 -3.19 -5.70
CA ASP A 100 0.34 -2.82 -7.10
C ASP A 100 -0.87 -1.96 -7.49
N GLU A 101 -0.61 -0.70 -7.87
CA GLU A 101 -1.59 0.30 -8.28
C GLU A 101 -2.86 0.29 -7.39
N PRO A 102 -2.73 0.57 -6.07
CA PRO A 102 -3.82 0.36 -5.11
C PRO A 102 -5.06 1.20 -5.39
N THR A 103 -4.90 2.32 -6.08
CA THR A 103 -5.95 3.32 -6.32
C THR A 103 -6.40 3.40 -7.78
N ALA A 104 -5.85 2.55 -8.66
CA ALA A 104 -6.15 2.60 -10.08
C ALA A 104 -7.66 2.45 -10.37
N GLY A 105 -8.19 3.36 -11.20
CA GLY A 105 -9.58 3.32 -11.65
C GLY A 105 -10.62 3.65 -10.58
N GLN A 106 -10.21 4.26 -9.46
CA GLN A 106 -11.11 4.66 -8.38
C GLN A 106 -11.43 6.15 -8.44
N ASP A 107 -12.64 6.51 -7.99
CA ASP A 107 -12.99 7.89 -7.71
C ASP A 107 -12.28 8.40 -6.43
N TYR A 108 -12.27 9.71 -6.23
CA TYR A 108 -11.55 10.33 -5.12
C TYR A 108 -12.00 9.83 -3.73
N HIS A 109 -13.29 9.58 -3.54
CA HIS A 109 -13.80 9.10 -2.26
C HIS A 109 -13.25 7.70 -1.93
N ARG A 110 -13.29 6.78 -2.89
CA ARG A 110 -12.75 5.42 -2.71
C ARG A 110 -11.22 5.42 -2.59
N TYR A 111 -10.57 6.34 -3.29
CA TYR A 111 -9.14 6.58 -3.15
C TYR A 111 -8.80 6.93 -1.70
N THR A 112 -9.48 7.93 -1.12
CA THR A 112 -9.22 8.35 0.27
C THR A 112 -9.55 7.26 1.28
N GLU A 113 -10.64 6.50 1.09
CA GLU A 113 -11.00 5.37 1.96
C GLU A 113 -9.91 4.27 1.99
N ILE A 114 -9.36 3.89 0.84
CA ILE A 114 -8.32 2.85 0.80
C ILE A 114 -7.00 3.37 1.37
N MET A 115 -6.65 4.62 1.09
CA MET A 115 -5.41 5.20 1.60
C MET A 115 -5.43 5.42 3.10
N SER A 116 -6.54 5.93 3.68
CA SER A 116 -6.71 6.03 5.13
C SER A 116 -6.62 4.65 5.81
N PHE A 117 -7.24 3.64 5.22
CA PHE A 117 -7.13 2.27 5.73
C PHE A 117 -5.67 1.76 5.72
N LEU A 118 -4.90 2.05 4.68
CA LEU A 118 -3.49 1.66 4.59
C LEU A 118 -2.60 2.43 5.58
N GLU A 119 -2.87 3.71 5.79
CA GLU A 119 -2.21 4.51 6.84
C GLU A 119 -2.46 3.93 8.22
N ASP A 120 -3.70 3.54 8.53
CA ASP A 120 -4.05 2.89 9.80
C ASP A 120 -3.29 1.59 10.00
N LEU A 121 -3.14 0.77 8.96
CA LEU A 121 -2.34 -0.45 9.01
C LEU A 121 -0.87 -0.16 9.30
N ASN A 122 -0.30 0.85 8.66
CA ASN A 122 1.09 1.24 8.89
C ASN A 122 1.30 1.76 10.31
N ARG A 123 0.47 2.71 10.78
CA ARG A 123 0.62 3.40 12.06
C ARG A 123 0.33 2.48 13.25
N ASN A 124 -0.78 1.72 13.19
CA ASN A 124 -1.28 0.96 14.33
C ASN A 124 -0.69 -0.45 14.43
N TYR A 125 -0.22 -1.01 13.30
CA TYR A 125 0.28 -2.39 13.25
C TYR A 125 1.74 -2.51 12.82
N ASN A 126 2.43 -1.37 12.62
CA ASN A 126 3.86 -1.30 12.24
C ASN A 126 4.21 -2.14 11.00
N ILE A 127 3.28 -2.19 10.04
CA ILE A 127 3.47 -2.89 8.77
C ILE A 127 4.10 -1.91 7.78
N THR A 128 5.21 -2.30 7.17
CA THR A 128 5.79 -1.49 6.09
C THR A 128 4.95 -1.63 4.84
N ILE A 129 4.50 -0.51 4.29
CA ILE A 129 3.71 -0.47 3.05
C ILE A 129 4.56 0.06 1.91
N LEU A 130 4.57 -0.66 0.80
CA LEU A 130 5.25 -0.28 -0.43
C LEU A 130 4.24 -0.22 -1.56
N PHE A 131 4.14 0.94 -2.21
CA PHE A 131 3.29 1.13 -3.39
C PHE A 131 4.12 0.98 -4.67
N ILE A 132 3.62 0.21 -5.63
CA ILE A 132 4.07 0.27 -7.02
C ILE A 132 3.04 1.15 -7.72
N THR A 133 3.45 2.33 -8.17
CA THR A 133 2.52 3.28 -8.78
C THR A 133 3.22 4.22 -9.75
N HIS A 134 2.46 4.74 -10.69
CA HIS A 134 2.83 5.88 -11.54
C HIS A 134 2.09 7.16 -11.12
N ASP A 135 1.30 7.11 -10.05
CA ASP A 135 0.59 8.26 -9.51
C ASP A 135 1.51 9.06 -8.57
N MET A 136 2.00 10.18 -9.08
CA MET A 136 2.89 11.06 -8.32
C MET A 136 2.17 11.82 -7.20
N HIS A 137 0.85 11.99 -7.27
CA HIS A 137 0.07 12.58 -6.17
C HIS A 137 0.04 11.60 -4.99
N LEU A 138 -0.27 10.33 -5.23
CA LEU A 138 -0.20 9.29 -4.21
C LEU A 138 1.20 9.26 -3.55
N ALA A 139 2.26 9.32 -4.36
CA ALA A 139 3.62 9.30 -3.84
C ALA A 139 3.89 10.49 -2.91
N ILE A 140 3.49 11.70 -3.30
CA ILE A 140 3.68 12.92 -2.49
C ILE A 140 2.88 12.84 -1.18
N GLU A 141 1.63 12.44 -1.27
CA GLU A 141 0.71 12.48 -0.13
C GLU A 141 0.99 11.41 0.92
N TYR A 142 1.37 10.20 0.49
CA TYR A 142 1.35 9.02 1.36
C TYR A 142 2.69 8.31 1.53
N THR A 143 3.78 8.80 0.92
CA THR A 143 5.08 8.13 1.06
C THR A 143 6.18 9.06 1.55
N ASP A 144 7.15 8.49 2.29
CA ASP A 144 8.35 9.21 2.73
C ASP A 144 9.50 9.06 1.75
N ARG A 145 9.61 7.89 1.14
CA ARG A 145 10.73 7.46 0.31
C ARG A 145 10.22 6.94 -1.03
N ALA A 146 10.94 7.27 -2.08
CA ALA A 146 10.65 6.78 -3.43
C ALA A 146 11.86 6.07 -4.02
N ILE A 147 11.60 4.91 -4.63
CA ILE A 147 12.60 4.15 -5.39
C ILE A 147 12.15 4.21 -6.85
N VAL A 148 12.99 4.72 -7.73
CA VAL A 148 12.67 4.88 -9.14
C VAL A 148 13.47 3.92 -9.99
N PHE A 149 12.75 3.21 -10.85
CA PHE A 149 13.33 2.29 -11.83
C PHE A 149 13.17 2.85 -13.25
N ALA A 150 14.25 2.84 -14.01
CA ALA A 150 14.24 3.11 -15.44
C ALA A 150 15.30 2.24 -16.10
N ASP A 151 15.08 1.82 -17.35
CA ASP A 151 16.00 0.97 -18.12
C ASP A 151 16.48 -0.27 -17.36
N SER A 152 15.58 -0.93 -16.63
CA SER A 152 15.85 -2.10 -15.78
C SER A 152 16.87 -1.85 -14.65
N LYS A 153 17.06 -0.60 -14.24
CA LYS A 153 17.97 -0.20 -13.17
C LYS A 153 17.26 0.68 -12.16
N CYS A 154 17.67 0.56 -10.89
CA CYS A 154 17.31 1.56 -9.89
C CYS A 154 18.14 2.82 -10.16
N ILE A 155 17.47 3.92 -10.50
CA ILE A 155 18.13 5.20 -10.84
C ILE A 155 18.05 6.22 -9.70
N ALA A 156 17.13 6.01 -8.75
CA ALA A 156 17.02 6.83 -7.54
C ALA A 156 16.44 6.03 -6.39
N ASP A 157 16.88 6.36 -5.18
CA ASP A 157 16.41 5.81 -3.92
C ASP A 157 16.66 6.85 -2.82
N ASP A 158 15.67 7.73 -2.58
CA ASP A 158 15.78 8.86 -1.62
C ASP A 158 14.39 9.30 -1.15
N TYR A 159 14.34 10.35 -0.33
CA TYR A 159 13.08 10.99 0.06
C TYR A 159 12.26 11.41 -1.15
N VAL A 160 10.94 11.23 -1.08
CA VAL A 160 10.02 11.49 -2.19
C VAL A 160 10.14 12.94 -2.72
N PHE A 161 10.30 13.93 -1.84
CA PHE A 161 10.45 15.33 -2.24
C PHE A 161 11.73 15.58 -3.06
N LYS A 162 12.85 14.90 -2.75
CA LYS A 162 14.09 14.99 -3.53
C LYS A 162 13.98 14.34 -4.89
N VAL A 163 13.36 13.16 -4.93
CA VAL A 163 13.16 12.42 -6.18
C VAL A 163 12.26 13.21 -7.13
N LEU A 164 11.11 13.71 -6.65
CA LEU A 164 10.12 14.37 -7.48
C LEU A 164 10.48 15.81 -7.87
N SER A 165 11.40 16.47 -7.14
CA SER A 165 11.96 17.77 -7.53
C SER A 165 13.06 17.66 -8.60
N ASN A 166 13.67 16.49 -8.76
CA ASN A 166 14.78 16.27 -9.66
C ASN A 166 14.32 15.99 -11.11
N SER A 167 14.41 17.01 -11.96
CA SER A 167 13.97 16.92 -13.35
C SER A 167 14.67 15.84 -14.17
N LYS A 168 15.94 15.53 -13.87
CA LYS A 168 16.68 14.49 -14.60
C LYS A 168 16.13 13.10 -14.30
N ILE A 169 15.80 12.83 -13.03
CA ILE A 169 15.19 11.56 -12.62
C ILE A 169 13.82 11.42 -13.27
N ILE A 170 13.00 12.46 -13.21
CA ILE A 170 11.64 12.48 -13.78
C ILE A 170 11.67 12.23 -15.29
N GLU A 171 12.57 12.91 -16.00
CA GLU A 171 12.73 12.75 -17.46
C GLU A 171 13.24 11.34 -17.82
N GLN A 172 14.28 10.84 -17.13
CA GLN A 172 14.84 9.52 -17.38
C GLN A 172 13.84 8.38 -17.09
N ALA A 173 13.01 8.56 -16.07
CA ALA A 173 11.98 7.59 -15.70
C ALA A 173 10.69 7.75 -16.53
N ASN A 174 10.64 8.70 -17.45
CA ASN A 174 9.43 9.04 -18.21
C ASN A 174 8.21 9.31 -17.33
N LEU A 175 8.44 9.93 -16.17
CA LEU A 175 7.40 10.31 -15.23
C LEU A 175 6.85 11.71 -15.56
N LYS A 176 5.59 11.95 -15.23
CA LYS A 176 5.01 13.28 -15.37
C LYS A 176 5.48 14.18 -14.23
N GLN A 177 6.02 15.36 -14.58
CA GLN A 177 6.37 16.35 -13.58
C GLN A 177 5.12 16.83 -12.84
N THR A 178 5.21 16.94 -11.52
CA THR A 178 4.09 17.39 -10.69
C THR A 178 3.84 18.88 -10.87
N SER A 179 2.58 19.30 -10.70
CA SER A 179 2.20 20.73 -10.71
C SER A 179 2.92 21.54 -9.62
N LEU A 180 3.28 20.89 -8.50
CA LEU A 180 4.02 21.53 -7.40
C LEU A 180 5.41 22.05 -7.85
N VAL A 181 6.15 21.28 -8.65
CA VAL A 181 7.42 21.71 -9.21
C VAL A 181 7.25 22.93 -10.12
N THR A 182 6.20 22.91 -10.94
CA THR A 182 5.90 24.04 -11.84
C THR A 182 5.54 25.28 -11.04
N LEU A 183 4.70 25.14 -10.02
CA LEU A 183 4.29 26.22 -9.14
C LEU A 183 5.48 26.82 -8.36
N ALA A 184 6.33 25.98 -7.80
CA ALA A 184 7.55 26.42 -7.11
C ALA A 184 8.44 27.29 -8.00
N ARG A 185 8.67 26.84 -9.23
CA ARG A 185 9.47 27.59 -10.22
C ARG A 185 8.85 28.93 -10.59
N GLN A 186 7.54 28.98 -10.79
CA GLN A 186 6.81 30.22 -11.08
C GLN A 186 6.86 31.19 -9.90
N ALA A 187 6.83 30.70 -8.68
CA ALA A 187 6.95 31.47 -7.46
C ALA A 187 8.41 31.89 -7.12
N GLY A 188 9.39 31.42 -7.89
CA GLY A 188 10.82 31.67 -7.59
C GLY A 188 11.33 30.95 -6.35
N ILE A 189 10.67 29.86 -5.93
CA ILE A 189 11.03 29.04 -4.76
C ILE A 189 11.75 27.79 -5.25
N GLU A 190 12.72 27.32 -4.46
CA GLU A 190 13.43 26.07 -4.75
C GLU A 190 12.46 24.88 -4.66
N PRO A 191 12.30 24.05 -5.72
CA PRO A 191 11.28 23.01 -5.78
C PRO A 191 11.35 21.96 -4.66
N GLU A 192 12.55 21.55 -4.25
CA GLU A 192 12.73 20.58 -3.16
C GLU A 192 12.17 21.11 -1.85
N ALA A 193 12.52 22.35 -1.50
CA ALA A 193 12.04 22.99 -0.27
C ALA A 193 10.53 23.20 -0.29
N PHE A 194 9.98 23.59 -1.45
CA PHE A 194 8.54 23.78 -1.63
C PHE A 194 7.75 22.47 -1.46
N ILE A 195 8.17 21.38 -2.12
CA ILE A 195 7.49 20.09 -2.04
C ILE A 195 7.60 19.53 -0.63
N ARG A 196 8.76 19.64 0.02
CA ARG A 196 8.93 19.20 1.40
C ARG A 196 7.97 19.92 2.35
N HIS A 197 7.89 21.23 2.26
CA HIS A 197 6.99 22.02 3.10
C HIS A 197 5.51 21.66 2.82
N PHE A 198 5.14 21.48 1.55
CA PHE A 198 3.80 21.03 1.19
C PHE A 198 3.45 19.69 1.85
N ILE A 199 4.34 18.69 1.76
CA ILE A 199 4.14 17.37 2.38
C ILE A 199 3.99 17.50 3.91
N GLU A 200 4.82 18.31 4.56
CA GLU A 200 4.76 18.52 6.00
C GLU A 200 3.43 19.14 6.42
N THR A 201 2.97 20.19 5.72
CA THR A 201 1.68 20.86 5.98
C THR A 201 0.49 19.94 5.76
N GLU A 202 0.44 19.22 4.65
CA GLU A 202 -0.65 18.27 4.36
C GLU A 202 -0.77 17.16 5.42
N ARG A 203 0.37 16.72 5.96
CA ARG A 203 0.39 15.70 7.02
C ARG A 203 -0.09 16.24 8.36
N GLU A 204 0.27 17.47 8.69
CA GLU A 204 -0.20 18.16 9.88
C GLU A 204 -1.71 18.38 9.83
N GLU A 205 -2.25 18.85 8.70
CA GLU A 205 -3.68 19.04 8.50
C GLU A 205 -4.47 17.73 8.62
N ARG A 206 -3.98 16.62 8.03
CA ARG A 206 -4.61 15.31 8.18
C ARG A 206 -4.57 14.80 9.62
N ALA A 207 -3.51 15.05 10.35
CA ALA A 207 -3.41 14.66 11.75
C ALA A 207 -4.43 15.38 12.65
N HIS A 208 -4.75 16.65 12.34
CA HIS A 208 -5.74 17.46 13.09
C HIS A 208 -7.18 17.25 12.60
N GLY A 209 -7.38 16.79 11.38
CA GLY A 209 -8.72 16.54 10.80
C GLY A 209 -9.37 15.22 11.24
N HIS A 210 -8.68 14.41 12.01
CA HIS A 210 -9.17 13.15 12.60
C HIS A 210 -9.54 13.28 14.10
N GLU A 211 -9.49 14.48 14.68
CA GLU A 211 -10.07 14.82 15.99
C GLU A 211 -11.52 15.32 15.82
#